data_709c2ba87a02c90f5688143b572c294c
#
_entry.id   709c2ba87a02c90f5688143b572c294c
#
_cell.length_a   1.000
_cell.length_b   1.000
_cell.length_c   1.000
_cell.angle_alpha   90.00
_cell.angle_beta   90.00
_cell.angle_gamma   90.00
#
_symmetry.space_group_name_H-M   'P 1'
#
loop_
_entity.id
_entity.type
_entity.pdbx_description
1 polymer ?
#
loop_
_entity_poly.entity_id
_entity_poly.type
_entity_poly.pdbx_seq_one_letter_code
_entity_poly.pdbx_strand_id
1 'polypeptide(L)'
;NAEVLQIKIAQGAKPGEGGQLPGGKVNELIAKLRYSTPGITLISPPPHHDIYSIEDLAQLIFDLKQVNSKALVSVKLVSEPGVGTIAAGVAKAYADLITISGHDGGTGASPLSSIRYAGSPWELGLSEAHQALRASNLRHKVRLQADGGLKTGLDVVKAAILGAESFGFGTGPMIAMGCKYLRICHLNNCATGVATQRRDIIDHHYIGEKERVI
;
A
#
# COMPACT_ATOMS: atom_id res chain seq x y z
N ASN A 1 -10.07 17.65 -2.30
CA ASN A 1 -10.40 17.68 -0.86
C ASN A 1 -9.74 16.55 -0.06
N ALA A 2 -8.58 16.03 -0.49
CA ALA A 2 -7.83 15.02 0.25
C ALA A 2 -6.88 15.72 1.24
N GLU A 3 -6.76 15.18 2.45
CA GLU A 3 -5.79 15.62 3.47
C GLU A 3 -4.40 15.02 3.22
N VAL A 4 -4.35 13.84 2.59
CA VAL A 4 -3.12 13.15 2.22
C VAL A 4 -3.22 12.65 0.78
N LEU A 5 -2.20 12.95 -0.02
CA LEU A 5 -2.02 12.41 -1.37
C LEU A 5 -0.88 11.37 -1.32
N GLN A 6 -1.15 10.13 -1.71
CA GLN A 6 -0.15 9.07 -1.65
C GLN A 6 0.32 8.64 -3.03
N ILE A 7 1.62 8.78 -3.29
CA ILE A 7 2.31 8.21 -4.44
C ILE A 7 2.68 6.77 -4.08
N LYS A 8 2.12 5.79 -4.80
CA LYS A 8 2.44 4.38 -4.61
C LYS A 8 3.46 3.92 -5.63
N ILE A 9 4.69 3.71 -5.19
CA ILE A 9 5.77 3.21 -6.07
C ILE A 9 5.56 1.73 -6.38
N ALA A 10 5.32 0.92 -5.36
CA ALA A 10 5.07 -0.51 -5.49
C ALA A 10 4.24 -1.02 -4.31
N GLN A 11 3.99 -2.33 -4.24
CA GLN A 11 3.27 -2.96 -3.13
C GLN A 11 4.07 -4.12 -2.54
N GLY A 12 4.04 -4.26 -1.20
CA GLY A 12 4.89 -5.19 -0.47
C GLY A 12 4.66 -6.66 -0.80
N ALA A 13 3.42 -7.04 -1.12
CA ALA A 13 3.08 -8.43 -1.43
C ALA A 13 3.75 -8.97 -2.72
N LYS A 14 4.17 -8.09 -3.63
CA LYS A 14 4.82 -8.47 -4.89
C LYS A 14 5.74 -7.37 -5.41
N PRO A 15 6.85 -7.11 -4.70
CA PRO A 15 7.87 -6.18 -5.17
C PRO A 15 8.42 -6.67 -6.51
N GLY A 16 8.68 -5.75 -7.44
CA GLY A 16 9.18 -6.10 -8.76
C GLY A 16 8.15 -6.67 -9.76
N GLU A 17 6.99 -7.20 -9.32
CA GLU A 17 5.96 -7.73 -10.21
C GLU A 17 4.96 -6.66 -10.69
N GLY A 18 4.82 -5.57 -9.95
CA GLY A 18 3.86 -4.52 -10.23
C GLY A 18 2.45 -4.76 -9.73
N GLY A 19 1.61 -3.76 -9.92
CA GLY A 19 0.19 -3.81 -9.58
C GLY A 19 -0.61 -4.52 -10.66
N GLN A 20 -1.60 -5.31 -10.26
CA GLN A 20 -2.54 -5.97 -11.17
C GLN A 20 -3.96 -5.89 -10.61
N LEU A 21 -4.92 -5.55 -11.45
CA LEU A 21 -6.34 -5.67 -11.15
C LEU A 21 -6.97 -6.62 -12.18
N PRO A 22 -7.43 -7.81 -11.75
CA PRO A 22 -8.03 -8.79 -12.66
C PRO A 22 -9.24 -8.23 -13.40
N GLY A 23 -9.40 -8.56 -14.68
CA GLY A 23 -10.49 -8.06 -15.53
C GLY A 23 -11.88 -8.27 -14.94
N GLY A 24 -12.10 -9.40 -14.26
CA GLY A 24 -13.38 -9.67 -13.56
C GLY A 24 -13.72 -8.70 -12.42
N LYS A 25 -12.76 -7.91 -11.96
CA LYS A 25 -12.96 -6.81 -10.98
C LYS A 25 -13.12 -5.43 -11.64
N VAL A 26 -12.87 -5.33 -12.94
CA VAL A 26 -12.97 -4.07 -13.69
C VAL A 26 -14.40 -3.95 -14.22
N ASN A 27 -15.30 -3.48 -13.39
CA ASN A 27 -16.67 -3.14 -13.79
C ASN A 27 -16.71 -1.76 -14.46
N GLU A 28 -17.88 -1.30 -14.90
CA GLU A 28 -18.06 -0.02 -15.58
C GLU A 28 -17.54 1.18 -14.78
N LEU A 29 -17.81 1.20 -13.46
CA LEU A 29 -17.34 2.27 -12.57
C LEU A 29 -15.80 2.28 -12.50
N ILE A 30 -15.18 1.14 -12.27
CA ILE A 30 -13.73 1.02 -12.19
C ILE A 30 -13.07 1.37 -13.53
N ALA A 31 -13.64 0.88 -14.64
CA ALA A 31 -13.16 1.20 -15.97
C ALA A 31 -13.21 2.71 -16.24
N LYS A 32 -14.31 3.37 -15.92
CA LYS A 32 -14.45 4.83 -16.04
C LYS A 32 -13.40 5.58 -15.21
N LEU A 33 -13.20 5.19 -13.94
CA LEU A 33 -12.22 5.82 -13.05
C LEU A 33 -10.77 5.59 -13.48
N ARG A 34 -10.51 4.52 -14.21
CA ARG A 34 -9.17 4.13 -14.68
C ARG A 34 -8.93 4.43 -16.16
N TYR A 35 -9.85 5.13 -16.82
CA TYR A 35 -9.78 5.44 -18.26
C TYR A 35 -9.53 4.19 -19.11
N SER A 36 -10.25 3.10 -18.80
CA SER A 36 -10.09 1.78 -19.43
C SER A 36 -11.45 1.21 -19.85
N THR A 37 -11.43 -0.04 -20.36
CA THR A 37 -12.62 -0.77 -20.79
C THR A 37 -13.02 -1.81 -19.73
N PRO A 38 -14.33 -2.00 -19.45
CA PRO A 38 -14.79 -3.05 -18.55
C PRO A 38 -14.31 -4.44 -18.97
N GLY A 39 -13.93 -5.27 -18.00
CA GLY A 39 -13.50 -6.64 -18.22
C GLY A 39 -12.03 -6.80 -18.60
N ILE A 40 -11.30 -5.74 -18.89
CA ILE A 40 -9.86 -5.79 -19.21
C ILE A 40 -9.02 -5.75 -17.93
N THR A 41 -8.05 -6.65 -17.82
CA THR A 41 -7.08 -6.64 -16.72
C THR A 41 -6.20 -5.40 -16.78
N LEU A 42 -6.09 -4.68 -15.66
CA LEU A 42 -5.24 -3.51 -15.52
C LEU A 42 -3.92 -3.90 -14.88
N ILE A 43 -2.81 -3.44 -15.45
CA ILE A 43 -1.45 -3.71 -14.99
C ILE A 43 -0.75 -2.38 -14.75
N SER A 44 -0.05 -2.26 -13.62
CA SER A 44 0.82 -1.12 -13.30
C SER A 44 2.24 -1.65 -13.06
N PRO A 45 3.24 -1.27 -13.89
CA PRO A 45 4.61 -1.74 -13.70
C PRO A 45 5.23 -1.21 -12.40
N PRO A 46 6.19 -1.90 -11.81
CA PRO A 46 7.05 -1.38 -10.74
C PRO A 46 8.41 -0.93 -11.31
N PRO A 47 8.97 0.22 -10.94
CA PRO A 47 8.27 1.35 -10.30
C PRO A 47 7.17 1.90 -11.21
N HIS A 48 6.35 2.83 -10.71
CA HIS A 48 5.33 3.48 -11.55
C HIS A 48 5.98 3.98 -12.84
N HIS A 49 5.37 3.69 -14.01
CA HIS A 49 5.98 3.89 -15.34
C HIS A 49 6.39 5.33 -15.70
N ASP A 50 5.96 6.32 -14.93
CA ASP A 50 6.35 7.73 -15.11
C ASP A 50 7.43 8.18 -14.10
N ILE A 51 7.94 7.30 -13.24
CA ILE A 51 8.90 7.62 -12.19
C ILE A 51 10.10 6.69 -12.32
N TYR A 52 11.16 7.18 -12.96
CA TYR A 52 12.40 6.42 -13.20
C TYR A 52 13.56 6.86 -12.32
N SER A 53 13.44 8.03 -11.67
CA SER A 53 14.48 8.59 -10.83
C SER A 53 13.89 9.29 -9.60
N ILE A 54 14.75 9.64 -8.66
CA ILE A 54 14.34 10.43 -7.49
C ILE A 54 13.95 11.86 -7.89
N GLU A 55 14.50 12.38 -8.98
CA GLU A 55 14.20 13.68 -9.54
C GLU A 55 12.79 13.71 -10.13
N ASP A 56 12.38 12.66 -10.85
CA ASP A 56 10.99 12.53 -11.36
C ASP A 56 10.00 12.48 -10.19
N LEU A 57 10.34 11.73 -9.12
CA LEU A 57 9.52 11.69 -7.92
C LEU A 57 9.44 13.06 -7.23
N ALA A 58 10.56 13.78 -7.14
CA ALA A 58 10.59 15.12 -6.56
C ALA A 58 9.71 16.11 -7.34
N GLN A 59 9.75 16.03 -8.67
CA GLN A 59 8.88 16.83 -9.53
C GLN A 59 7.40 16.52 -9.27
N LEU A 60 7.03 15.23 -9.21
CA LEU A 60 5.65 14.83 -8.93
C LEU A 60 5.18 15.29 -7.54
N ILE A 61 6.04 15.18 -6.52
CA ILE A 61 5.74 15.69 -5.17
C ILE A 61 5.49 17.20 -5.23
N PHE A 62 6.34 17.95 -5.93
CA PHE A 62 6.20 19.38 -6.11
C PHE A 62 4.85 19.73 -6.78
N ASP A 63 4.53 19.07 -7.89
CA ASP A 63 3.30 19.29 -8.65
C ASP A 63 2.06 19.02 -7.81
N LEU A 64 2.05 17.93 -7.04
CA LEU A 64 0.95 17.61 -6.12
C LEU A 64 0.78 18.66 -5.03
N LYS A 65 1.87 19.22 -4.50
CA LYS A 65 1.84 20.33 -3.53
C LYS A 65 1.35 21.64 -4.15
N GLN A 66 1.57 21.86 -5.45
CA GLN A 66 0.98 23.02 -6.15
C GLN A 66 -0.54 22.84 -6.36
N VAL A 67 -0.99 21.63 -6.69
CA VAL A 67 -2.43 21.33 -6.88
C VAL A 67 -3.20 21.42 -5.57
N ASN A 68 -2.62 20.96 -4.47
CA ASN A 68 -3.22 21.02 -3.14
C ASN A 68 -2.16 21.29 -2.06
N SER A 69 -1.87 22.56 -1.82
CA SER A 69 -0.84 23.01 -0.87
C SER A 69 -1.15 22.65 0.61
N LYS A 70 -2.40 22.26 0.93
CA LYS A 70 -2.80 21.86 2.28
C LYS A 70 -2.65 20.36 2.53
N ALA A 71 -2.57 19.55 1.47
CA ALA A 71 -2.44 18.12 1.61
C ALA A 71 -0.99 17.72 1.92
N LEU A 72 -0.84 16.72 2.79
CA LEU A 72 0.43 16.02 2.97
C LEU A 72 0.69 15.12 1.77
N VAL A 73 1.92 15.06 1.30
CA VAL A 73 2.32 14.12 0.25
C VAL A 73 3.06 12.94 0.88
N SER A 74 2.47 11.77 0.72
CA SER A 74 2.99 10.49 1.18
C SER A 74 3.61 9.71 0.02
N VAL A 75 4.73 9.03 0.28
CA VAL A 75 5.32 8.08 -0.68
C VAL A 75 5.34 6.69 -0.07
N LYS A 76 4.70 5.73 -0.76
CA LYS A 76 4.68 4.34 -0.34
C LYS A 76 5.80 3.55 -1.01
N LEU A 77 6.71 3.04 -0.19
CA LEU A 77 7.84 2.20 -0.54
C LEU A 77 7.61 0.76 -0.07
N VAL A 78 8.38 -0.16 -0.60
CA VAL A 78 8.34 -1.58 -0.23
C VAL A 78 9.48 -1.90 0.72
N SER A 79 9.23 -2.76 1.71
CA SER A 79 10.26 -3.33 2.57
C SER A 79 11.11 -4.30 1.75
N GLU A 80 12.24 -3.81 1.27
CA GLU A 80 13.25 -4.58 0.54
C GLU A 80 14.64 -4.02 0.86
N PRO A 81 15.71 -4.79 0.67
CA PRO A 81 17.08 -4.32 0.91
C PRO A 81 17.39 -3.04 0.12
N GLY A 82 17.97 -2.04 0.77
CA GLY A 82 18.28 -0.74 0.16
C GLY A 82 17.17 0.31 0.29
N VAL A 83 16.01 -0.02 0.87
CA VAL A 83 14.90 0.93 1.04
C VAL A 83 15.30 2.15 1.88
N GLY A 84 16.28 2.02 2.75
CA GLY A 84 16.81 3.14 3.53
C GLY A 84 17.42 4.23 2.68
N THR A 85 18.18 3.88 1.64
CA THR A 85 18.72 4.85 0.67
C THR A 85 17.62 5.54 -0.10
N ILE A 86 16.62 4.78 -0.54
CA ILE A 86 15.45 5.32 -1.24
C ILE A 86 14.68 6.27 -0.32
N ALA A 87 14.44 5.90 0.94
CA ALA A 87 13.76 6.74 1.92
C ALA A 87 14.49 8.07 2.17
N ALA A 88 15.83 8.04 2.22
CA ALA A 88 16.63 9.27 2.32
C ALA A 88 16.46 10.18 1.09
N GLY A 89 16.42 9.61 -0.11
CA GLY A 89 16.11 10.34 -1.35
C GLY A 89 14.72 10.95 -1.32
N VAL A 90 13.71 10.18 -0.92
CA VAL A 90 12.30 10.64 -0.80
C VAL A 90 12.16 11.78 0.22
N ALA A 91 12.87 11.71 1.34
CA ALA A 91 12.88 12.79 2.33
C ALA A 91 13.54 14.06 1.79
N LYS A 92 14.61 13.94 0.97
CA LYS A 92 15.23 15.08 0.27
C LYS A 92 14.32 15.67 -0.81
N ALA A 93 13.44 14.85 -1.41
CA ALA A 93 12.42 15.28 -2.37
C ALA A 93 11.19 15.95 -1.71
N TYR A 94 11.25 16.24 -0.41
CA TYR A 94 10.21 16.94 0.36
C TYR A 94 8.88 16.20 0.51
N ALA A 95 8.90 14.88 0.53
CA ALA A 95 7.74 14.11 1.00
C ALA A 95 7.50 14.37 2.50
N ASP A 96 6.24 14.42 2.91
CA ASP A 96 5.84 14.64 4.31
C ASP A 96 5.74 13.33 5.10
N LEU A 97 5.42 12.22 4.41
CA LEU A 97 5.23 10.91 4.99
C LEU A 97 5.85 9.82 4.09
N ILE A 98 6.54 8.87 4.67
CA ILE A 98 7.01 7.67 3.98
C ILE A 98 6.34 6.46 4.60
N THR A 99 5.64 5.67 3.77
CA THR A 99 5.05 4.40 4.19
C THR A 99 5.95 3.25 3.76
N ILE A 100 6.38 2.42 4.71
CA ILE A 100 7.12 1.18 4.46
C ILE A 100 6.14 0.01 4.51
N SER A 101 5.98 -0.67 3.37
CA SER A 101 4.99 -1.75 3.20
C SER A 101 5.65 -3.12 3.26
N GLY A 102 5.22 -3.96 4.19
CA GLY A 102 5.65 -5.35 4.30
C GLY A 102 4.98 -6.29 3.29
N HIS A 103 5.44 -7.54 3.26
CA HIS A 103 5.01 -8.58 2.31
C HIS A 103 3.50 -8.90 2.31
N ASP A 104 2.78 -8.59 3.36
CA ASP A 104 1.32 -8.74 3.45
C ASP A 104 0.57 -7.55 2.80
N GLY A 105 1.26 -6.50 2.39
CA GLY A 105 0.64 -5.29 1.82
C GLY A 105 0.24 -5.45 0.36
N GLY A 106 -0.99 -5.09 0.00
CA GLY A 106 -1.48 -5.11 -1.38
C GLY A 106 -1.96 -6.47 -1.88
N THR A 107 -2.52 -7.29 -1.01
CA THR A 107 -2.88 -8.69 -1.28
C THR A 107 -4.16 -8.89 -2.12
N GLY A 108 -4.97 -7.85 -2.34
CA GLY A 108 -6.26 -7.97 -3.04
C GLY A 108 -6.20 -8.41 -4.51
N ALA A 109 -5.02 -8.40 -5.12
CA ALA A 109 -4.77 -8.87 -6.48
C ALA A 109 -3.55 -9.78 -6.59
N SER A 110 -2.91 -10.13 -5.45
CA SER A 110 -1.69 -10.94 -5.42
C SER A 110 -2.00 -12.41 -5.20
N PRO A 111 -1.41 -13.33 -5.98
CA PRO A 111 -1.50 -14.76 -5.71
C PRO A 111 -0.76 -15.12 -4.41
N LEU A 112 -1.13 -16.26 -3.82
CA LEU A 112 -0.57 -16.68 -2.54
C LEU A 112 0.95 -16.91 -2.58
N SER A 113 1.47 -17.37 -3.71
CA SER A 113 2.90 -17.54 -3.95
C SER A 113 3.67 -16.23 -3.80
N SER A 114 3.19 -15.15 -4.42
CA SER A 114 3.81 -13.82 -4.29
C SER A 114 3.78 -13.33 -2.85
N ILE A 115 2.63 -13.44 -2.16
CA ILE A 115 2.49 -13.01 -0.77
C ILE A 115 3.48 -13.73 0.16
N ARG A 116 3.74 -15.01 -0.09
CA ARG A 116 4.59 -15.83 0.77
C ARG A 116 6.08 -15.68 0.49
N TYR A 117 6.46 -15.43 -0.77
CA TYR A 117 7.85 -15.63 -1.20
C TYR A 117 8.50 -14.42 -1.87
N ALA A 118 7.72 -13.41 -2.30
CA ALA A 118 8.28 -12.30 -3.06
C ALA A 118 8.73 -11.12 -2.19
N GLY A 119 8.04 -10.81 -1.10
CA GLY A 119 8.30 -9.63 -0.28
C GLY A 119 9.01 -9.92 1.03
N SER A 120 9.49 -8.86 1.68
CA SER A 120 10.14 -8.90 3.00
C SER A 120 9.21 -8.40 4.11
N PRO A 121 9.42 -8.80 5.37
CA PRO A 121 8.65 -8.30 6.50
C PRO A 121 8.90 -6.80 6.70
N TRP A 122 7.89 -6.08 7.16
CA TRP A 122 7.95 -4.62 7.37
C TRP A 122 9.00 -4.21 8.40
N GLU A 123 9.31 -5.07 9.36
CA GLU A 123 10.28 -4.82 10.42
C GLU A 123 11.67 -4.49 9.88
N LEU A 124 12.11 -5.22 8.86
CA LEU A 124 13.42 -5.02 8.23
C LEU A 124 13.48 -3.66 7.52
N GLY A 125 12.53 -3.40 6.63
CA GLY A 125 12.54 -2.15 5.86
C GLY A 125 12.29 -0.92 6.70
N LEU A 126 11.42 -1.01 7.72
CA LEU A 126 11.18 0.09 8.64
C LEU A 126 12.44 0.45 9.44
N SER A 127 13.12 -0.56 10.00
CA SER A 127 14.35 -0.37 10.75
C SER A 127 15.45 0.24 9.87
N GLU A 128 15.63 -0.27 8.66
CA GLU A 128 16.60 0.24 7.69
C GLU A 128 16.30 1.71 7.33
N ALA A 129 15.05 2.02 6.98
CA ALA A 129 14.64 3.37 6.63
C ALA A 129 14.85 4.34 7.80
N HIS A 130 14.46 3.95 9.02
CA HIS A 130 14.64 4.77 10.22
C HIS A 130 16.11 5.07 10.48
N GLN A 131 16.98 4.06 10.41
CA GLN A 131 18.42 4.23 10.64
C GLN A 131 19.08 5.09 9.54
N ALA A 132 18.75 4.86 8.26
CA ALA A 132 19.29 5.64 7.15
C ALA A 132 18.88 7.12 7.24
N LEU A 133 17.63 7.40 7.59
CA LEU A 133 17.12 8.76 7.80
C LEU A 133 17.83 9.45 8.98
N ARG A 134 18.11 8.73 10.07
CA ARG A 134 18.87 9.26 11.20
C ARG A 134 20.31 9.54 10.83
N ALA A 135 20.99 8.60 10.18
CA ALA A 135 22.39 8.76 9.75
C ALA A 135 22.56 9.93 8.77
N SER A 136 21.55 10.19 7.93
CA SER A 136 21.53 11.31 6.99
C SER A 136 21.01 12.63 7.58
N ASN A 137 20.67 12.69 8.85
CA ASN A 137 20.05 13.84 9.51
C ASN A 137 18.74 14.32 8.83
N LEU A 138 17.95 13.36 8.34
CA LEU A 138 16.69 13.63 7.63
C LEU A 138 15.43 13.16 8.42
N ARG A 139 15.62 12.38 9.49
CA ARG A 139 14.52 11.77 10.23
C ARG A 139 13.47 12.76 10.76
N HIS A 140 13.91 13.96 11.11
CA HIS A 140 13.03 15.01 11.62
C HIS A 140 12.20 15.71 10.54
N LYS A 141 12.52 15.49 9.25
CA LYS A 141 11.85 16.12 8.11
C LYS A 141 10.65 15.33 7.59
N VAL A 142 10.53 14.06 7.95
CA VAL A 142 9.53 13.14 7.39
C VAL A 142 8.98 12.22 8.47
N ARG A 143 7.68 11.94 8.41
CA ARG A 143 7.04 10.93 9.26
C ARG A 143 7.20 9.54 8.64
N LEU A 144 7.33 8.51 9.47
CA LEU A 144 7.37 7.13 9.04
C LEU A 144 6.08 6.40 9.40
N GLN A 145 5.53 5.70 8.43
CA GLN A 145 4.38 4.81 8.58
C GLN A 145 4.79 3.37 8.23
N ALA A 146 4.25 2.41 8.95
CA ALA A 146 4.37 0.99 8.61
C ALA A 146 3.00 0.42 8.22
N ASP A 147 2.96 -0.40 7.17
CA ASP A 147 1.80 -1.21 6.82
C ASP A 147 2.22 -2.61 6.29
N GLY A 148 1.23 -3.41 5.88
CA GLY A 148 1.50 -4.69 5.24
C GLY A 148 1.96 -5.78 6.20
N GLY A 149 1.24 -5.98 7.29
CA GLY A 149 1.50 -7.05 8.24
C GLY A 149 1.07 -6.78 9.67
N LEU A 150 0.69 -5.55 9.99
CA LEU A 150 0.22 -5.18 11.32
C LEU A 150 -1.16 -5.78 11.58
N LYS A 151 -1.32 -6.54 12.67
CA LYS A 151 -2.57 -7.24 13.02
C LYS A 151 -2.96 -7.07 14.49
N THR A 152 -1.98 -6.88 15.38
CA THR A 152 -2.18 -6.84 16.83
C THR A 152 -1.58 -5.58 17.44
N GLY A 153 -1.96 -5.27 18.68
CA GLY A 153 -1.34 -4.18 19.44
C GLY A 153 0.17 -4.38 19.66
N LEU A 154 0.62 -5.63 19.76
CA LEU A 154 2.06 -5.94 19.85
C LEU A 154 2.82 -5.52 18.59
N ASP A 155 2.22 -5.70 17.41
CA ASP A 155 2.84 -5.25 16.15
C ASP A 155 2.96 -3.73 16.11
N VAL A 156 1.97 -3.00 16.64
CA VAL A 156 2.03 -1.53 16.78
C VAL A 156 3.17 -1.10 17.70
N VAL A 157 3.31 -1.75 18.84
CA VAL A 157 4.40 -1.45 19.79
C VAL A 157 5.77 -1.72 19.16
N LYS A 158 5.94 -2.85 18.48
CA LYS A 158 7.17 -3.17 17.73
C LYS A 158 7.47 -2.12 16.66
N ALA A 159 6.47 -1.75 15.86
CA ALA A 159 6.65 -0.76 14.80
C ALA A 159 7.01 0.63 15.38
N ALA A 160 6.41 1.03 16.50
CA ALA A 160 6.77 2.26 17.19
C ALA A 160 8.22 2.25 17.70
N ILE A 161 8.67 1.15 18.29
CA ILE A 161 10.05 0.96 18.75
C ILE A 161 11.03 1.05 17.56
N LEU A 162 10.67 0.50 16.40
CA LEU A 162 11.47 0.53 15.18
C LEU A 162 11.40 1.88 14.43
N GLY A 163 10.60 2.82 14.90
CA GLY A 163 10.59 4.20 14.44
C GLY A 163 9.35 4.65 13.67
N ALA A 164 8.29 3.86 13.59
CA ALA A 164 7.03 4.28 12.98
C ALA A 164 6.25 5.22 13.91
N GLU A 165 5.63 6.24 13.35
CA GLU A 165 4.74 7.21 14.01
C GLU A 165 3.29 7.05 13.56
N SER A 166 3.05 6.25 12.52
CA SER A 166 1.74 5.97 11.95
C SER A 166 1.66 4.51 11.52
N PHE A 167 0.45 3.95 11.54
CA PHE A 167 0.24 2.51 11.38
C PHE A 167 -0.94 2.25 10.44
N GLY A 168 -0.73 1.43 9.40
CA GLY A 168 -1.75 1.07 8.44
C GLY A 168 -2.23 -0.37 8.62
N PHE A 169 -3.54 -0.56 8.68
CA PHE A 169 -4.18 -1.86 8.86
C PHE A 169 -5.04 -2.21 7.65
N GLY A 170 -4.93 -3.44 7.18
CA GLY A 170 -5.78 -3.98 6.11
C GLY A 170 -6.52 -5.24 6.55
N THR A 171 -5.79 -6.26 6.97
CA THR A 171 -6.33 -7.59 7.28
C THR A 171 -7.26 -7.57 8.50
N GLY A 172 -6.91 -6.88 9.58
CA GLY A 172 -7.72 -6.78 10.79
C GLY A 172 -9.12 -6.23 10.51
N PRO A 173 -9.26 -5.03 9.93
CA PRO A 173 -10.55 -4.48 9.53
C PRO A 173 -11.34 -5.38 8.57
N MET A 174 -10.68 -6.02 7.60
CA MET A 174 -11.36 -6.96 6.70
C MET A 174 -11.90 -8.18 7.42
N ILE A 175 -11.16 -8.74 8.39
CA ILE A 175 -11.63 -9.86 9.22
C ILE A 175 -12.84 -9.43 10.06
N ALA A 176 -12.81 -8.23 10.64
CA ALA A 176 -13.96 -7.68 11.36
C ALA A 176 -15.21 -7.56 10.48
N MET A 177 -15.04 -7.30 9.17
CA MET A 177 -16.10 -7.30 8.18
C MET A 177 -16.48 -8.70 7.64
N GLY A 178 -15.94 -9.79 8.18
CA GLY A 178 -16.29 -11.16 7.81
C GLY A 178 -15.30 -11.88 6.88
N CYS A 179 -14.12 -11.31 6.57
CA CYS A 179 -13.12 -12.00 5.78
C CYS A 179 -12.62 -13.27 6.48
N LYS A 180 -12.60 -14.39 5.76
CA LYS A 180 -12.12 -15.70 6.26
C LYS A 180 -10.63 -15.95 5.97
N TYR A 181 -9.90 -14.94 5.49
CA TYR A 181 -8.47 -15.02 5.25
C TYR A 181 -8.05 -16.12 4.26
N LEU A 182 -8.90 -16.44 3.28
CA LEU A 182 -8.64 -17.51 2.30
C LEU A 182 -7.54 -17.18 1.29
N ARG A 183 -7.18 -15.89 1.15
CA ARG A 183 -6.15 -15.42 0.20
C ARG A 183 -6.42 -15.75 -1.27
N ILE A 184 -7.67 -15.88 -1.66
CA ILE A 184 -8.13 -16.07 -3.05
C ILE A 184 -8.68 -14.76 -3.66
N CYS A 185 -8.34 -13.62 -3.09
CA CYS A 185 -8.87 -12.30 -3.48
C CYS A 185 -8.61 -11.98 -4.97
N HIS A 186 -7.50 -12.45 -5.52
CA HIS A 186 -7.12 -12.26 -6.93
C HIS A 186 -8.04 -12.96 -7.93
N LEU A 187 -8.80 -13.97 -7.50
CA LEU A 187 -9.69 -14.76 -8.37
C LEU A 187 -11.08 -14.12 -8.56
N ASN A 188 -11.37 -13.00 -7.89
CA ASN A 188 -12.71 -12.39 -7.87
C ASN A 188 -13.83 -13.37 -7.43
N ASN A 189 -13.49 -14.34 -6.60
CA ASN A 189 -14.40 -15.39 -6.12
C ASN A 189 -14.33 -15.51 -4.58
N CYS A 190 -14.44 -14.36 -3.90
CA CYS A 190 -14.40 -14.31 -2.44
C CYS A 190 -15.68 -14.92 -1.85
N ALA A 191 -15.56 -16.03 -1.12
CA ALA A 191 -16.69 -16.75 -0.54
C ALA A 191 -17.53 -15.93 0.45
N THR A 192 -17.00 -14.82 0.98
CA THR A 192 -17.69 -13.96 1.95
C THR A 192 -18.10 -12.59 1.37
N GLY A 193 -17.91 -12.37 0.08
CA GLY A 193 -18.28 -11.11 -0.57
C GLY A 193 -17.37 -9.91 -0.29
N VAL A 194 -16.39 -10.00 0.63
CA VAL A 194 -15.56 -8.87 1.08
C VAL A 194 -14.64 -8.34 -0.03
N ALA A 195 -14.09 -9.22 -0.88
CA ALA A 195 -13.07 -8.85 -1.86
C ALA A 195 -13.43 -9.30 -3.29
N THR A 196 -14.69 -9.24 -3.66
CA THR A 196 -15.19 -9.58 -4.98
C THR A 196 -16.05 -8.44 -5.55
N GLN A 197 -16.22 -8.40 -6.87
CA GLN A 197 -17.17 -7.54 -7.57
C GLN A 197 -18.42 -8.33 -8.06
N ARG A 198 -18.48 -9.62 -7.77
CA ARG A 198 -19.60 -10.48 -8.12
C ARG A 198 -20.80 -10.18 -7.21
N ARG A 199 -21.86 -9.63 -7.80
CA ARG A 199 -23.10 -9.27 -7.08
C ARG A 199 -23.81 -10.47 -6.48
N ASP A 200 -23.84 -11.59 -7.18
CA ASP A 200 -24.41 -12.85 -6.70
C ASP A 200 -23.77 -13.32 -5.38
N ILE A 201 -22.46 -13.08 -5.20
CA ILE A 201 -21.78 -13.42 -3.95
C ILE A 201 -22.01 -12.33 -2.89
N ILE A 202 -21.90 -11.05 -3.26
CA ILE A 202 -22.07 -9.94 -2.32
C ILE A 202 -23.46 -9.99 -1.69
N ASP A 203 -24.50 -10.09 -2.50
CA ASP A 203 -25.88 -10.00 -2.05
C ASP A 203 -26.31 -11.18 -1.16
N HIS A 204 -25.66 -12.35 -1.29
CA HIS A 204 -26.02 -13.55 -0.51
C HIS A 204 -25.06 -13.85 0.66
N HIS A 205 -23.82 -13.38 0.63
CA HIS A 205 -22.79 -13.81 1.58
C HIS A 205 -22.10 -12.69 2.33
N TYR A 206 -22.24 -11.42 1.89
CA TYR A 206 -21.61 -10.32 2.60
C TYR A 206 -22.45 -9.90 3.82
N ILE A 207 -21.84 -10.06 5.00
CA ILE A 207 -22.46 -9.74 6.30
C ILE A 207 -21.66 -8.66 7.06
N GLY A 208 -20.82 -7.92 6.35
CA GLY A 208 -19.97 -6.91 6.97
C GLY A 208 -20.76 -5.72 7.52
N GLU A 209 -20.44 -5.33 8.73
CA GLU A 209 -20.96 -4.15 9.41
C GLU A 209 -19.78 -3.21 9.71
N LYS A 210 -19.88 -1.95 9.30
CA LYS A 210 -18.80 -0.97 9.48
C LYS A 210 -18.46 -0.71 10.95
N GLU A 211 -19.45 -0.84 11.81
CA GLU A 211 -19.34 -0.64 13.27
C GLU A 211 -18.41 -1.66 13.94
N ARG A 212 -18.15 -2.79 13.29
CA ARG A 212 -17.19 -3.80 13.78
C ARG A 212 -15.72 -3.42 13.55
N VAL A 213 -15.48 -2.36 12.80
CA VAL A 213 -14.12 -1.89 12.47
C VAL A 213 -13.66 -0.76 13.39
N ILE A 214 -14.56 -0.18 14.15
CA ILE A 214 -14.33 0.97 15.06
C ILE A 214 -13.88 0.51 16.43
#